data_39464dd828629661967f7dfc0bd137ab
#
_entry.id   39464dd828629661967f7dfc0bd137ab
#
_cell.length_a   1.000
_cell.length_b   1.000
_cell.length_c   1.000
_cell.angle_alpha   90.00
_cell.angle_beta   90.00
_cell.angle_gamma   90.00
#
_symmetry.space_group_name_H-M   'P 1'
#
loop_
_entity.id
_entity.type
_entity.pdbx_description
1 polymer ?
#
loop_
_entity_poly.entity_id
_entity_poly.type
_entity_poly.pdbx_seq_one_letter_code
_entity_poly.pdbx_strand_id
1 'polypeptide(L)'
;MRRFSVFLVVFVVAASFACGGSPSNPSGTGTLNVRLTDSPFSDAGAVLVTFRGVRAHRSESDWAPVPFADTTAVTRTCDLKKLENGAVDILGSGPLVTGHYTMIRLVVESAKIYQAKSPAGPACASSITIAGEEGINVQIPSGEVKLNRGFTLEADATTTIELDFDGDRSIRETGNGVYTMNPVIAILSVTPSTPPQP
;
A
#
# COMPACT_ATOMS: atom_id res chain seq x y z
N MET A 1 -49.77 10.76 77.87
CA MET A 1 -49.30 9.62 77.07
C MET A 1 -49.26 10.07 75.59
N ARG A 2 -48.08 10.44 75.12
CA ARG A 2 -47.82 10.93 73.74
C ARG A 2 -47.10 9.87 72.97
N ARG A 3 -47.74 9.34 71.95
CA ARG A 3 -47.18 8.35 71.05
C ARG A 3 -46.39 9.11 69.95
N PHE A 4 -45.05 8.92 69.90
CA PHE A 4 -44.23 9.35 68.81
C PHE A 4 -44.20 8.25 67.73
N SER A 5 -44.69 8.59 66.56
CA SER A 5 -44.61 7.75 65.37
C SER A 5 -43.33 8.13 64.61
N VAL A 6 -42.39 7.21 64.53
CA VAL A 6 -41.12 7.39 63.73
C VAL A 6 -41.41 6.91 62.35
N PHE A 7 -41.36 7.86 61.37
CA PHE A 7 -41.41 7.53 59.94
C PHE A 7 -39.99 7.21 59.48
N LEU A 8 -39.80 5.94 59.08
CA LEU A 8 -38.56 5.50 58.46
C LEU A 8 -38.60 5.83 56.95
N VAL A 9 -37.82 6.83 56.51
CA VAL A 9 -37.66 7.15 55.10
C VAL A 9 -36.56 6.26 54.53
N VAL A 10 -36.93 5.30 53.68
CA VAL A 10 -35.97 4.47 52.92
C VAL A 10 -35.57 5.25 51.68
N PHE A 11 -34.30 5.67 51.65
CA PHE A 11 -33.67 6.27 50.47
C PHE A 11 -33.19 5.17 49.53
N VAL A 12 -33.87 4.93 48.42
CA VAL A 12 -33.42 4.03 47.36
C VAL A 12 -32.46 4.82 46.47
N VAL A 13 -31.16 4.54 46.61
CA VAL A 13 -30.14 5.06 45.71
C VAL A 13 -30.11 4.19 44.46
N ALA A 14 -30.67 4.67 43.36
CA ALA A 14 -30.55 4.03 42.05
C ALA A 14 -29.11 4.31 41.51
N ALA A 15 -28.24 3.32 41.56
CA ALA A 15 -26.94 3.35 40.93
C ALA A 15 -27.11 3.15 39.42
N SER A 16 -27.04 4.25 38.66
CA SER A 16 -26.99 4.22 37.21
C SER A 16 -25.59 3.75 36.77
N PHE A 17 -25.47 2.49 36.37
CA PHE A 17 -24.28 2.00 35.65
C PHE A 17 -24.29 2.63 34.26
N ALA A 18 -23.56 3.74 34.08
CA ALA A 18 -23.19 4.22 32.76
C ALA A 18 -22.11 3.27 32.21
N CYS A 19 -22.51 2.38 31.31
CA CYS A 19 -21.57 1.69 30.42
C CYS A 19 -20.94 2.72 29.51
N GLY A 20 -19.87 3.36 29.98
CA GLY A 20 -18.95 4.10 29.15
C GLY A 20 -18.14 3.09 28.33
N GLY A 21 -18.61 2.77 27.12
CA GLY A 21 -17.79 2.07 26.14
C GLY A 21 -16.63 3.01 25.78
N SER A 22 -15.46 2.80 26.38
CA SER A 22 -14.23 3.39 25.87
C SER A 22 -14.07 2.95 24.41
N PRO A 23 -13.76 3.85 23.47
CA PRO A 23 -13.36 3.42 22.14
C PRO A 23 -12.14 2.51 22.32
N SER A 24 -12.31 1.21 22.08
CA SER A 24 -11.22 0.26 22.05
C SER A 24 -10.32 0.70 20.90
N ASN A 25 -9.17 1.32 21.22
CA ASN A 25 -8.08 1.43 20.27
C ASN A 25 -7.79 0.01 19.79
N PRO A 26 -7.89 -0.30 18.49
CA PRO A 26 -7.58 -1.61 18.00
C PRO A 26 -6.12 -1.92 18.33
N SER A 27 -5.90 -2.73 19.35
CA SER A 27 -4.58 -3.20 19.74
C SER A 27 -4.30 -4.46 18.95
N GLY A 28 -3.46 -4.38 17.93
CA GLY A 28 -3.10 -5.52 17.12
C GLY A 28 -2.41 -5.08 15.84
N THR A 29 -1.97 -6.07 15.09
CA THR A 29 -1.43 -5.88 13.73
C THR A 29 -2.20 -6.74 12.75
N GLY A 30 -2.38 -6.23 11.54
CA GLY A 30 -2.80 -6.98 10.38
C GLY A 30 -1.73 -6.89 9.31
N THR A 31 -1.80 -7.72 8.29
CA THR A 31 -0.87 -7.70 7.16
C THR A 31 -1.44 -6.86 6.01
N LEU A 32 -0.67 -5.93 5.51
CA LEU A 32 -0.97 -5.23 4.26
C LEU A 32 -0.11 -5.78 3.13
N ASN A 33 -0.76 -6.28 2.08
CA ASN A 33 -0.11 -6.65 0.82
C ASN A 33 -0.40 -5.57 -0.23
N VAL A 34 0.64 -5.06 -0.87
CA VAL A 34 0.53 -4.15 -2.01
C VAL A 34 1.06 -4.87 -3.24
N ARG A 35 0.17 -5.15 -4.20
CA ARG A 35 0.47 -5.83 -5.47
C ARG A 35 0.49 -4.81 -6.59
N LEU A 36 1.31 -5.07 -7.59
CA LEU A 36 1.44 -4.24 -8.78
C LEU A 36 1.11 -5.05 -10.02
N THR A 37 0.32 -4.47 -10.92
CA THR A 37 0.13 -4.88 -12.30
C THR A 37 0.44 -3.68 -13.21
N ASP A 38 0.44 -3.87 -14.52
CA ASP A 38 0.69 -2.81 -15.50
C ASP A 38 -0.26 -2.88 -16.69
N SER A 39 -0.66 -1.71 -17.18
CA SER A 39 -1.26 -1.52 -18.47
C SER A 39 -0.17 -1.36 -19.54
N PRO A 40 -0.27 -2.01 -20.71
CA PRO A 40 0.84 -2.19 -21.64
C PRO A 40 1.52 -0.90 -22.09
N PHE A 41 2.84 -0.87 -22.02
CA PHE A 41 3.70 0.10 -22.72
C PHE A 41 4.34 -0.56 -23.94
N SER A 42 3.94 -0.16 -25.17
CA SER A 42 4.23 -0.92 -26.40
C SER A 42 5.68 -0.82 -26.88
N ASP A 43 6.38 0.29 -26.59
CA ASP A 43 7.59 0.65 -27.34
C ASP A 43 8.91 0.23 -26.67
N ALA A 44 8.89 -0.79 -25.81
CA ALA A 44 10.08 -1.27 -25.12
C ALA A 44 10.08 -2.80 -24.94
N GLY A 45 11.27 -3.39 -24.85
CA GLY A 45 11.47 -4.77 -24.44
C GLY A 45 11.34 -4.94 -22.93
N ALA A 46 11.80 -3.96 -22.14
CA ALA A 46 11.61 -3.89 -20.70
C ALA A 46 11.50 -2.43 -20.23
N VAL A 47 10.71 -2.21 -19.17
CA VAL A 47 10.59 -0.93 -18.47
C VAL A 47 10.83 -1.18 -17.00
N LEU A 48 12.03 -0.88 -16.53
CA LEU A 48 12.42 -1.08 -15.13
C LEU A 48 12.09 0.17 -14.32
N VAL A 49 11.22 0.03 -13.34
CA VAL A 49 10.90 1.08 -12.37
C VAL A 49 11.39 0.64 -11.00
N THR A 50 12.22 1.47 -10.39
CA THR A 50 12.76 1.23 -9.05
C THR A 50 12.00 2.06 -8.02
N PHE A 51 11.45 1.39 -7.04
CA PHE A 51 10.76 1.98 -5.90
C PHE A 51 11.69 2.05 -4.69
N ARG A 52 11.68 3.17 -3.99
CA ARG A 52 12.40 3.40 -2.73
C ARG A 52 11.50 3.24 -1.51
N GLY A 53 10.19 3.16 -1.69
CA GLY A 53 9.29 2.99 -0.56
C GLY A 53 7.83 2.85 -0.95
N VAL A 54 7.14 2.10 -0.10
CA VAL A 54 5.70 2.01 -0.03
C VAL A 54 5.29 2.45 1.38
N ARG A 55 4.30 3.32 1.51
CA ARG A 55 3.83 3.80 2.81
C ARG A 55 2.31 3.85 2.84
N ALA A 56 1.74 3.56 3.99
CA ALA A 56 0.31 3.69 4.26
C ALA A 56 0.06 4.78 5.32
N HIS A 57 -0.92 5.65 5.07
CA HIS A 57 -1.31 6.70 6.01
C HIS A 57 -2.54 6.25 6.78
N ARG A 58 -2.39 6.08 8.09
CA ARG A 58 -3.49 5.80 9.01
C ARG A 58 -4.13 7.12 9.46
N SER A 59 -5.44 7.15 9.59
CA SER A 59 -6.17 8.31 10.12
C SER A 59 -5.55 8.78 11.45
N GLU A 60 -5.35 10.10 11.56
CA GLU A 60 -4.80 10.75 12.76
C GLU A 60 -3.40 10.27 13.20
N SER A 61 -2.61 9.75 12.26
CA SER A 61 -1.30 9.19 12.54
C SER A 61 -0.32 9.49 11.41
N ASP A 62 0.97 9.21 11.64
CA ASP A 62 2.01 9.33 10.64
C ASP A 62 1.96 8.23 9.57
N TRP A 63 2.76 8.41 8.53
CA TRP A 63 2.95 7.44 7.47
C TRP A 63 3.72 6.22 7.98
N ALA A 64 3.07 5.06 7.97
CA ALA A 64 3.70 3.78 8.28
C ALA A 64 4.38 3.19 7.03
N PRO A 65 5.65 2.77 7.11
CA PRO A 65 6.30 2.06 6.02
C PRO A 65 5.69 0.67 5.84
N VAL A 66 5.44 0.28 4.59
CA VAL A 66 5.13 -1.10 4.20
C VAL A 66 6.44 -1.70 3.70
N PRO A 67 6.98 -2.75 4.34
CA PRO A 67 8.21 -3.39 3.88
C PRO A 67 8.09 -3.88 2.45
N PHE A 68 9.17 -3.87 1.68
CA PHE A 68 9.18 -4.57 0.40
C PHE A 68 8.99 -6.08 0.62
N ALA A 69 8.54 -6.79 -0.41
CA ALA A 69 8.36 -8.24 -0.32
C ALA A 69 9.67 -8.98 0.02
N ASP A 70 10.82 -8.44 -0.41
CA ASP A 70 12.14 -8.78 0.14
C ASP A 70 12.45 -7.78 1.28
N THR A 71 12.29 -8.22 2.51
CA THR A 71 12.41 -7.38 3.71
C THR A 71 13.82 -6.85 3.96
N THR A 72 14.84 -7.40 3.28
CA THR A 72 16.23 -6.93 3.36
C THR A 72 16.55 -5.86 2.34
N ALA A 73 15.69 -5.69 1.31
CA ALA A 73 15.91 -4.74 0.24
C ALA A 73 15.54 -3.31 0.66
N VAL A 74 16.40 -2.36 0.33
CA VAL A 74 16.16 -0.91 0.50
C VAL A 74 15.42 -0.31 -0.69
N THR A 75 15.46 -0.99 -1.83
CA THR A 75 14.73 -0.67 -3.06
C THR A 75 14.13 -1.92 -3.67
N ARG A 76 13.12 -1.76 -4.50
CA ARG A 76 12.54 -2.84 -5.29
C ARG A 76 12.33 -2.38 -6.72
N THR A 77 12.92 -3.11 -7.66
CA THR A 77 12.81 -2.84 -9.10
C THR A 77 11.79 -3.78 -9.71
N CYS A 78 10.82 -3.22 -10.43
CA CYS A 78 9.82 -3.98 -11.17
C CYS A 78 9.98 -3.75 -12.67
N ASP A 79 9.90 -4.81 -13.46
CA ASP A 79 9.75 -4.73 -14.91
C ASP A 79 8.27 -4.68 -15.26
N LEU A 80 7.79 -3.53 -15.66
CA LEU A 80 6.39 -3.30 -16.00
C LEU A 80 5.95 -4.21 -17.16
N LYS A 81 6.82 -4.51 -18.12
CA LYS A 81 6.51 -5.41 -19.25
C LYS A 81 6.17 -6.85 -18.83
N LYS A 82 6.59 -7.26 -17.62
CA LYS A 82 6.22 -8.57 -17.06
C LYS A 82 4.92 -8.54 -16.26
N LEU A 83 4.38 -7.35 -16.01
CA LEU A 83 3.14 -7.16 -15.26
C LEU A 83 1.92 -6.92 -16.16
N GLU A 84 2.10 -7.02 -17.48
CA GLU A 84 1.05 -6.90 -18.48
C GLU A 84 0.09 -8.10 -18.45
N ASN A 85 -1.09 -7.92 -19.07
CA ASN A 85 -2.10 -8.98 -19.28
C ASN A 85 -2.61 -9.63 -17.97
N GLY A 86 -2.70 -8.86 -16.91
CA GLY A 86 -3.19 -9.32 -15.61
C GLY A 86 -2.14 -10.07 -14.78
N ALA A 87 -0.89 -10.09 -15.21
CA ALA A 87 0.19 -10.55 -14.35
C ALA A 87 0.38 -9.58 -13.17
N VAL A 88 0.66 -10.12 -12.00
CA VAL A 88 0.85 -9.33 -10.78
C VAL A 88 2.07 -9.81 -10.02
N ASP A 89 2.73 -8.89 -9.32
CA ASP A 89 3.79 -9.21 -8.37
C ASP A 89 3.61 -8.41 -7.08
N ILE A 90 4.18 -8.88 -5.97
CA ILE A 90 4.09 -8.21 -4.68
C ILE A 90 5.17 -7.14 -4.61
N LEU A 91 4.77 -5.88 -4.56
CA LEU A 91 5.68 -4.76 -4.34
C LEU A 91 6.08 -4.66 -2.86
N GLY A 92 5.10 -4.73 -1.96
CA GLY A 92 5.35 -4.66 -0.52
C GLY A 92 4.37 -5.52 0.27
N SER A 93 4.85 -6.06 1.41
CA SER A 93 4.05 -6.87 2.30
C SER A 93 4.59 -6.79 3.73
N GLY A 94 3.73 -6.57 4.70
CA GLY A 94 4.16 -6.57 6.09
C GLY A 94 3.08 -6.21 7.09
N PRO A 95 3.39 -6.42 8.38
CA PRO A 95 2.46 -6.10 9.45
C PRO A 95 2.39 -4.59 9.67
N LEU A 96 1.17 -4.08 9.82
CA LEU A 96 0.88 -2.71 10.22
C LEU A 96 -0.11 -2.72 11.40
N VAL A 97 -0.11 -1.64 12.17
CA VAL A 97 -1.10 -1.47 13.25
C VAL A 97 -2.51 -1.44 12.68
N THR A 98 -3.43 -2.14 13.31
CA THR A 98 -4.84 -2.16 12.91
C THR A 98 -5.45 -0.75 12.89
N GLY A 99 -6.50 -0.57 12.10
CA GLY A 99 -7.23 0.69 12.03
C GLY A 99 -7.58 1.13 10.61
N HIS A 100 -8.11 2.33 10.52
CA HIS A 100 -8.53 2.92 9.24
C HIS A 100 -7.37 3.67 8.58
N TYR A 101 -7.04 3.29 7.35
CA TYR A 101 -6.06 3.93 6.49
C TYR A 101 -6.77 4.74 5.41
N THR A 102 -6.19 5.85 5.02
CA THR A 102 -6.80 6.79 4.07
C THR A 102 -6.06 6.88 2.74
N MET A 103 -4.78 6.56 2.74
CA MET A 103 -3.93 6.73 1.55
C MET A 103 -2.81 5.68 1.51
N ILE A 104 -2.37 5.38 0.28
CA ILE A 104 -1.10 4.71 0.00
C ILE A 104 -0.19 5.69 -0.71
N ARG A 105 1.10 5.66 -0.39
CA ARG A 105 2.14 6.43 -1.09
C ARG A 105 3.18 5.48 -1.65
N LEU A 106 3.47 5.64 -2.94
CA LEU A 106 4.62 5.03 -3.58
C LEU A 106 5.70 6.09 -3.80
N VAL A 107 6.96 5.69 -3.63
CA VAL A 107 8.11 6.56 -3.91
C VAL A 107 8.93 5.88 -5.00
N VAL A 108 8.85 6.44 -6.20
CA VAL A 108 9.63 6.04 -7.37
C VAL A 108 11.00 6.73 -7.28
N GLU A 109 12.08 5.98 -7.37
CA GLU A 109 13.44 6.48 -7.33
C GLU A 109 14.01 6.71 -8.73
N SER A 110 13.84 5.72 -9.61
CA SER A 110 14.37 5.75 -10.97
C SER A 110 13.53 4.92 -11.92
N ALA A 111 13.66 5.19 -13.21
CA ALA A 111 13.13 4.34 -14.26
C ALA A 111 14.08 4.29 -15.45
N LYS A 112 14.11 3.15 -16.15
CA LYS A 112 14.87 2.93 -17.37
C LYS A 112 14.08 2.15 -18.40
N ILE A 113 14.25 2.51 -19.66
CA ILE A 113 13.67 1.82 -20.82
C ILE A 113 14.78 1.03 -21.52
N TYR A 114 14.47 -0.21 -21.91
CA TYR A 114 15.37 -1.10 -22.63
C TYR A 114 14.69 -1.63 -23.88
N GLN A 115 15.46 -1.80 -24.96
CA GLN A 115 15.00 -2.52 -26.15
C GLN A 115 15.05 -4.04 -25.95
N ALA A 116 16.05 -4.51 -25.21
CA ALA A 116 16.13 -5.91 -24.81
C ALA A 116 15.10 -6.24 -23.72
N LYS A 117 14.62 -7.49 -23.73
CA LYS A 117 13.76 -8.01 -22.65
C LYS A 117 14.60 -8.29 -21.41
N SER A 118 13.99 -8.11 -20.25
CA SER A 118 14.62 -8.51 -19.01
C SER A 118 14.77 -10.06 -18.93
N PRO A 119 15.75 -10.56 -18.17
CA PRO A 119 15.97 -11.99 -18.03
C PRO A 119 14.75 -12.69 -17.41
N ALA A 120 14.66 -14.01 -17.59
CA ALA A 120 13.64 -14.82 -16.93
C ALA A 120 13.71 -14.65 -15.40
N GLY A 121 12.55 -14.68 -14.74
CA GLY A 121 12.43 -14.49 -13.30
C GLY A 121 11.18 -13.69 -12.93
N PRO A 122 11.03 -13.34 -11.63
CA PRO A 122 9.89 -12.53 -11.15
C PRO A 122 9.86 -11.16 -11.82
N ALA A 123 8.68 -10.55 -11.85
CA ALA A 123 8.53 -9.20 -12.38
C ALA A 123 9.19 -8.16 -11.48
N CYS A 124 9.19 -8.37 -10.17
CA CYS A 124 9.81 -7.47 -9.19
C CYS A 124 10.88 -8.19 -8.36
N ALA A 125 12.05 -7.57 -8.21
CA ALA A 125 13.15 -8.07 -7.38
C ALA A 125 13.86 -6.90 -6.66
N SER A 126 14.78 -7.18 -5.75
CA SER A 126 15.63 -6.15 -5.13
C SER A 126 16.46 -5.39 -6.17
N SER A 127 16.85 -6.07 -7.26
CA SER A 127 17.45 -5.47 -8.45
C SER A 127 17.17 -6.33 -9.68
N ILE A 128 17.05 -5.69 -10.86
CA ILE A 128 16.98 -6.35 -12.16
C ILE A 128 18.05 -5.74 -13.05
N THR A 129 18.88 -6.59 -13.68
CA THR A 129 19.94 -6.15 -14.58
C THR A 129 19.71 -6.74 -15.97
N ILE A 130 19.82 -5.92 -17.00
CA ILE A 130 19.75 -6.34 -18.40
C ILE A 130 21.17 -6.26 -18.97
N ALA A 131 21.72 -7.43 -19.31
CA ALA A 131 23.08 -7.53 -19.83
C ALA A 131 23.18 -6.97 -21.26
N GLY A 132 24.27 -6.28 -21.55
CA GLY A 132 24.58 -5.80 -22.90
C GLY A 132 23.87 -4.51 -23.31
N GLU A 133 23.07 -3.92 -22.43
CA GLU A 133 22.39 -2.66 -22.68
C GLU A 133 22.35 -1.78 -21.44
N GLU A 134 22.71 -0.50 -21.54
CA GLU A 134 22.66 0.43 -20.40
C GLU A 134 21.22 0.90 -20.08
N GLY A 135 20.34 0.81 -21.05
CA GLY A 135 19.02 1.37 -21.00
C GLY A 135 18.98 2.91 -21.03
N ILE A 136 17.85 3.45 -21.41
CA ILE A 136 17.60 4.89 -21.50
C ILE A 136 17.05 5.36 -20.16
N ASN A 137 17.72 6.29 -19.50
CA ASN A 137 17.22 6.89 -18.28
C ASN A 137 15.96 7.71 -18.54
N VAL A 138 14.96 7.53 -17.68
CA VAL A 138 13.71 8.30 -17.72
C VAL A 138 13.78 9.37 -16.63
N GLN A 139 13.54 10.63 -17.01
CA GLN A 139 13.48 11.76 -16.07
C GLN A 139 12.18 11.68 -15.26
N ILE A 140 12.27 11.80 -13.93
CA ILE A 140 11.11 11.74 -13.01
C ILE A 140 11.05 13.06 -12.24
N PRO A 141 10.24 14.04 -12.68
CA PRO A 141 10.12 15.33 -12.01
C PRO A 141 9.54 15.22 -10.60
N SER A 142 8.64 14.24 -10.36
CA SER A 142 8.10 13.91 -9.05
C SER A 142 7.98 12.40 -8.91
N GLY A 143 8.77 11.84 -8.01
CA GLY A 143 8.75 10.41 -7.69
C GLY A 143 7.70 10.02 -6.64
N GLU A 144 6.96 10.96 -6.04
CA GLU A 144 5.93 10.64 -5.06
C GLU A 144 4.54 10.54 -5.68
N VAL A 145 3.92 9.38 -5.54
CA VAL A 145 2.53 9.14 -5.94
C VAL A 145 1.69 8.85 -4.71
N LYS A 146 0.66 9.67 -4.47
CA LYS A 146 -0.31 9.50 -3.38
C LYS A 146 -1.62 9.01 -3.96
N LEU A 147 -2.09 7.89 -3.47
CA LEU A 147 -3.32 7.24 -3.88
C LEU A 147 -4.33 7.34 -2.74
N ASN A 148 -5.39 8.12 -2.95
CA ASN A 148 -6.44 8.31 -1.96
C ASN A 148 -7.44 7.16 -2.04
N ARG A 149 -7.41 6.28 -1.06
CA ARG A 149 -8.36 5.18 -0.92
C ARG A 149 -8.46 4.76 0.54
N GLY A 150 -9.64 4.88 1.12
CA GLY A 150 -9.91 4.37 2.46
C GLY A 150 -9.98 2.85 2.48
N PHE A 151 -9.38 2.23 3.50
CA PHE A 151 -9.49 0.81 3.81
C PHE A 151 -9.26 0.59 5.30
N THR A 152 -9.77 -0.52 5.82
CA THR A 152 -9.55 -0.93 7.21
C THR A 152 -8.64 -2.15 7.26
N LEU A 153 -7.69 -2.13 8.18
CA LEU A 153 -6.83 -3.26 8.48
C LEU A 153 -7.24 -3.84 9.83
N GLU A 154 -7.76 -5.06 9.79
CA GLU A 154 -8.22 -5.79 10.98
C GLU A 154 -7.07 -6.59 11.60
N ALA A 155 -7.20 -6.92 12.89
CA ALA A 155 -6.23 -7.76 13.60
C ALA A 155 -6.19 -9.17 12.99
N ASP A 156 -4.98 -9.71 12.85
CA ASP A 156 -4.72 -11.05 12.32
C ASP A 156 -5.28 -11.33 10.91
N ALA A 157 -5.77 -10.28 10.24
CA ALA A 157 -6.26 -10.33 8.87
C ALA A 157 -5.22 -9.82 7.86
N THR A 158 -5.41 -10.20 6.60
CA THR A 158 -4.63 -9.65 5.49
C THR A 158 -5.53 -8.79 4.61
N THR A 159 -5.11 -7.56 4.34
CA THR A 159 -5.71 -6.72 3.30
C THR A 159 -4.78 -6.63 2.12
N THR A 160 -5.28 -6.96 0.93
CA THR A 160 -4.54 -6.86 -0.33
C THR A 160 -5.04 -5.66 -1.13
N ILE A 161 -4.12 -4.79 -1.53
CA ILE A 161 -4.37 -3.68 -2.44
C ILE A 161 -3.68 -4.00 -3.75
N GLU A 162 -4.43 -3.96 -4.85
CA GLU A 162 -3.90 -4.14 -6.19
C GLU A 162 -3.84 -2.79 -6.90
N LEU A 163 -2.66 -2.46 -7.39
CA LEU A 163 -2.35 -1.22 -8.08
C LEU A 163 -2.05 -1.51 -9.54
N ASP A 164 -2.62 -0.72 -10.44
CA ASP A 164 -2.28 -0.67 -11.85
C ASP A 164 -1.32 0.50 -12.11
N PHE A 165 -0.12 0.20 -12.58
CA PHE A 165 0.82 1.21 -13.04
C PHE A 165 0.65 1.37 -14.55
N ASP A 166 -0.03 2.40 -14.98
CA ASP A 166 -0.26 2.68 -16.40
C ASP A 166 1.03 3.21 -17.05
N GLY A 167 1.84 2.32 -17.58
CA GLY A 167 3.13 2.64 -18.20
C GLY A 167 2.98 3.57 -19.41
N ASP A 168 1.97 3.32 -20.25
CA ASP A 168 1.73 4.08 -21.47
C ASP A 168 1.32 5.54 -21.20
N ARG A 169 0.56 5.77 -20.15
CA ARG A 169 0.18 7.12 -19.71
C ARG A 169 1.25 7.80 -18.87
N SER A 170 2.09 7.00 -18.22
CA SER A 170 3.14 7.51 -17.33
C SER A 170 4.36 8.03 -18.08
N ILE A 171 4.78 7.34 -19.17
CA ILE A 171 6.04 7.60 -19.87
C ILE A 171 5.75 8.30 -21.19
N ARG A 172 6.53 9.35 -21.47
CA ARG A 172 6.44 10.11 -22.72
C ARG A 172 7.82 10.46 -23.24
N GLU A 173 8.03 10.27 -24.54
CA GLU A 173 9.18 10.85 -25.21
C GLU A 173 8.94 12.35 -25.43
N THR A 174 9.92 13.15 -25.02
CA THR A 174 9.89 14.61 -25.14
C THR A 174 10.65 15.13 -26.37
N GLY A 175 11.22 14.21 -27.15
CA GLY A 175 12.01 14.46 -28.35
C GLY A 175 13.47 14.07 -28.17
N ASN A 176 14.13 13.75 -29.29
CA ASN A 176 15.55 13.37 -29.35
C ASN A 176 15.94 12.19 -28.41
N GLY A 177 15.04 11.24 -28.19
CA GLY A 177 15.29 10.07 -27.31
C GLY A 177 15.31 10.40 -25.82
N VAL A 178 14.81 11.55 -25.41
CA VAL A 178 14.65 11.92 -23.99
C VAL A 178 13.26 11.51 -23.52
N TYR A 179 13.21 10.75 -22.42
CA TYR A 179 11.96 10.28 -21.82
C TYR A 179 11.70 10.93 -20.46
N THR A 180 10.45 11.21 -20.19
CA THR A 180 9.96 11.72 -18.91
C THR A 180 8.84 10.83 -18.39
N MET A 181 8.81 10.61 -17.08
CA MET A 181 7.77 9.85 -16.38
C MET A 181 7.04 10.74 -15.38
N ASN A 182 5.71 10.80 -15.53
CA ASN A 182 4.79 11.26 -14.49
C ASN A 182 3.92 10.06 -14.10
N PRO A 183 4.22 9.35 -13.01
CA PRO A 183 3.58 8.09 -12.71
C PRO A 183 2.05 8.21 -12.61
N VAL A 184 1.34 7.47 -13.44
CA VAL A 184 -0.13 7.30 -13.42
C VAL A 184 -0.42 5.94 -12.84
N ILE A 185 -0.96 5.92 -11.62
CA ILE A 185 -1.23 4.69 -10.89
C ILE A 185 -2.66 4.73 -10.36
N ALA A 186 -3.39 3.63 -10.55
CA ALA A 186 -4.75 3.46 -10.06
C ALA A 186 -4.83 2.34 -9.02
N ILE A 187 -5.76 2.43 -8.09
CA ILE A 187 -6.13 1.32 -7.21
C ILE A 187 -7.25 0.54 -7.88
N LEU A 188 -6.97 -0.68 -8.31
CA LEU A 188 -7.95 -1.56 -8.93
C LEU A 188 -8.87 -2.21 -7.90
N SER A 189 -8.29 -2.72 -6.81
CA SER A 189 -9.05 -3.41 -5.77
C SER A 189 -8.45 -3.21 -4.39
N VAL A 190 -9.30 -3.37 -3.38
CA VAL A 190 -8.94 -3.52 -1.97
C VAL A 190 -9.71 -4.71 -1.45
N THR A 191 -9.02 -5.80 -1.16
CA THR A 191 -9.62 -7.07 -0.77
C THR A 191 -9.16 -7.46 0.63
N PRO A 192 -10.02 -7.36 1.65
CA PRO A 192 -9.73 -7.94 2.96
C PRO A 192 -9.87 -9.46 2.90
N SER A 193 -8.98 -10.19 3.55
CA SER A 193 -9.19 -11.61 3.85
C SER A 193 -9.56 -11.75 5.32
N THR A 194 -10.59 -12.53 5.59
CA THR A 194 -10.96 -12.88 6.96
C THR A 194 -9.93 -13.87 7.52
N PRO A 195 -9.48 -13.72 8.79
CA PRO A 195 -8.69 -14.76 9.44
C PRO A 195 -9.41 -16.12 9.37
N PRO A 196 -8.70 -17.24 9.28
CA PRO A 196 -9.34 -18.53 9.45
C PRO A 196 -10.03 -18.55 10.81
N GLN A 197 -11.33 -18.83 10.81
CA GLN A 197 -12.08 -19.03 12.06
C GLN A 197 -11.58 -20.30 12.74
N PRO A 198 -11.37 -20.28 14.07
CA PRO A 198 -10.93 -21.44 14.83
C PRO A 198 -11.95 -22.57 14.82
#